data_238470fa311cc3d590c97c2f9d8110c3
#
_entry.id   238470fa311cc3d590c97c2f9d8110c3
#
_cell.length_a   1.000
_cell.length_b   1.000
_cell.length_c   1.000
_cell.angle_alpha   90.00
_cell.angle_beta   90.00
_cell.angle_gamma   90.00
#
_symmetry.space_group_name_H-M   'P 1'
#
loop_
_entity.id
_entity.type
_entity.pdbx_description
1 polymer ?
#
loop_
_entity_poly.entity_id
_entity_poly.type
_entity_poly.pdbx_seq_one_letter_code
_entity_poly.pdbx_strand_id
1 'polypeptide(L)'
;MLQVPFLNLLANLAKRAGAVRIRVGGNTQETAVLVPETESGRILEKDLAGLSNPTQTPPLDFTPDLIYMMANISQLVPVDWFLGIPFNESSNFRLAVAEVGQQILGSRLIGLQVGNEPDLYSRHGHRGNVGVVSLRRLAF
;
A
#
# COMPACT_ATOMS: atom_id res chain seq x y z
N MET A 1 -1.87 14.71 8.73
CA MET A 1 -2.51 15.95 8.22
C MET A 1 -2.15 16.12 6.75
N LEU A 2 -3.15 16.36 5.89
CA LEU A 2 -2.92 16.62 4.46
C LEU A 2 -2.24 17.98 4.28
N GLN A 3 -1.19 18.01 3.44
CA GLN A 3 -0.42 19.21 3.17
C GLN A 3 -1.00 19.95 1.96
N VAL A 4 -1.42 21.19 2.13
CA VAL A 4 -1.99 22.00 1.04
C VAL A 4 -1.04 22.13 -0.16
N PRO A 5 0.28 22.34 0.01
CA PRO A 5 1.20 22.37 -1.14
C PRO A 5 1.20 21.07 -1.94
N PHE A 6 1.10 19.91 -1.26
CA PHE A 6 1.01 18.62 -1.93
C PHE A 6 -0.28 18.45 -2.74
N LEU A 7 -1.42 18.87 -2.18
CA LEU A 7 -2.70 18.86 -2.90
C LEU A 7 -2.66 19.78 -4.12
N ASN A 8 -2.08 20.97 -4.00
CA ASN A 8 -1.89 21.90 -5.11
C ASN A 8 -1.00 21.30 -6.22
N LEU A 9 0.08 20.58 -5.84
CA LEU A 9 0.91 19.87 -6.80
C LEU A 9 0.10 18.82 -7.56
N LEU A 10 -0.65 17.98 -6.86
CA LEU A 10 -1.51 16.97 -7.46
C LEU A 10 -2.58 17.60 -8.38
N ALA A 11 -3.19 18.71 -7.96
CA ALA A 11 -4.16 19.43 -8.77
C ALA A 11 -3.53 19.96 -10.06
N ASN A 12 -2.31 20.52 -10.01
CA ASN A 12 -1.59 21.00 -11.18
C ASN A 12 -1.22 19.84 -12.13
N LEU A 13 -0.80 18.69 -11.59
CA LEU A 13 -0.52 17.50 -12.40
C LEU A 13 -1.80 16.98 -13.06
N ALA A 14 -2.89 16.86 -12.30
CA ALA A 14 -4.18 16.40 -12.81
C ALA A 14 -4.73 17.32 -13.90
N LYS A 15 -4.59 18.65 -13.74
CA LYS A 15 -5.01 19.63 -14.75
C LYS A 15 -4.26 19.45 -16.08
N ARG A 16 -3.00 19.02 -16.03
CA ARG A 16 -2.17 18.81 -17.23
C ARG A 16 -2.33 17.44 -17.85
N ALA A 17 -2.51 16.42 -17.03
CA ALA A 17 -2.54 15.01 -17.45
C ALA A 17 -3.95 14.39 -17.50
N GLY A 18 -4.97 15.12 -17.04
CA GLY A 18 -6.36 14.64 -16.92
C GLY A 18 -6.64 13.95 -15.60
N ALA A 19 -5.73 13.10 -15.11
CA ALA A 19 -5.80 12.42 -13.81
C ALA A 19 -4.41 12.11 -13.28
N VAL A 20 -4.32 11.84 -11.97
CA VAL A 20 -3.10 11.34 -11.33
C VAL A 20 -3.39 9.95 -10.78
N ARG A 21 -2.49 9.01 -11.06
CA ARG A 21 -2.56 7.65 -10.54
C ARG A 21 -1.44 7.44 -9.53
N ILE A 22 -1.80 7.07 -8.30
CA ILE A 22 -0.85 6.90 -7.20
C ILE A 22 -0.88 5.45 -6.74
N ARG A 23 0.29 4.84 -6.64
CA ARG A 23 0.47 3.56 -5.98
C ARG A 23 0.86 3.77 -4.51
N VAL A 24 0.11 3.17 -3.61
CA VAL A 24 0.46 3.07 -2.18
C VAL A 24 0.97 1.66 -1.92
N GLY A 25 2.24 1.56 -1.58
CA GLY A 25 2.95 0.30 -1.40
C GLY A 25 4.46 0.54 -1.26
N GLY A 26 5.27 -0.39 -1.73
CA GLY A 26 6.72 -0.38 -1.59
C GLY A 26 7.20 -1.43 -0.58
N ASN A 27 8.42 -1.29 -0.05
CA ASN A 27 9.03 -2.30 0.81
C ASN A 27 8.19 -2.63 2.05
N THR A 28 7.52 -1.64 2.65
CA THR A 28 6.62 -1.85 3.79
C THR A 28 5.36 -2.62 3.45
N GLN A 29 4.97 -2.71 2.19
CA GLN A 29 3.78 -3.42 1.75
C GLN A 29 3.76 -4.88 2.23
N GLU A 30 4.91 -5.55 2.24
CA GLU A 30 5.02 -6.97 2.57
C GLU A 30 4.75 -7.25 4.07
N THR A 31 4.97 -6.28 4.93
CA THR A 31 4.78 -6.39 6.38
C THR A 31 3.65 -5.51 6.91
N ALA A 32 2.98 -4.76 6.03
CA ALA A 32 1.89 -3.88 6.43
C ALA A 32 0.64 -4.67 6.84
N VAL A 33 0.02 -4.25 7.94
CA VAL A 33 -1.20 -4.85 8.48
C VAL A 33 -2.26 -3.77 8.67
N LEU A 34 -3.46 -4.04 8.16
CA LEU A 34 -4.63 -3.22 8.46
C LEU A 34 -5.19 -3.64 9.82
N VAL A 35 -5.20 -2.70 10.76
CA VAL A 35 -5.69 -2.89 12.13
C VAL A 35 -6.85 -1.94 12.41
N PRO A 36 -7.78 -2.30 13.31
CA PRO A 36 -8.88 -1.39 13.70
C PRO A 36 -8.35 -0.12 14.39
N GLU A 37 -7.32 -0.25 15.20
CA GLU A 37 -6.69 0.82 15.96
C GLU A 37 -5.21 0.48 16.18
N THR A 38 -4.33 1.49 16.13
CA THR A 38 -2.92 1.35 16.52
C THR A 38 -2.74 1.61 18.01
N GLU A 39 -1.65 1.10 18.61
CA GLU A 39 -1.37 1.29 20.04
C GLU A 39 -1.25 2.76 20.43
N SER A 40 -0.70 3.59 19.55
CA SER A 40 -0.55 5.03 19.78
C SER A 40 -1.78 5.86 19.43
N GLY A 41 -2.84 5.27 18.90
CA GLY A 41 -4.02 5.96 18.36
C GLY A 41 -3.75 6.78 17.09
N ARG A 42 -2.62 6.53 16.42
CA ARG A 42 -2.28 7.19 15.16
C ARG A 42 -2.86 6.40 13.98
N ILE A 43 -3.06 7.09 12.87
CA ILE A 43 -3.53 6.47 11.62
C ILE A 43 -2.54 5.39 11.11
N LEU A 44 -1.27 5.57 11.45
CA LEU A 44 -0.16 4.75 10.96
C LEU A 44 0.93 4.70 12.00
N GLU A 45 1.43 3.50 12.29
CA GLU A 45 2.48 3.23 13.26
C GLU A 45 3.49 2.23 12.73
N LYS A 46 4.78 2.52 12.94
CA LYS A 46 5.88 1.62 12.59
C LYS A 46 6.36 0.90 13.83
N ASP A 47 6.42 -0.42 13.77
CA ASP A 47 7.10 -1.21 14.80
C ASP A 47 8.61 -1.08 14.61
N LEU A 48 9.23 -0.35 15.54
CA LEU A 48 10.67 -0.13 15.56
C LEU A 48 11.41 -1.15 16.45
N ALA A 49 10.67 -2.05 17.12
CA ALA A 49 11.26 -3.08 17.97
C ALA A 49 12.07 -4.06 17.13
N GLY A 50 13.26 -4.41 17.60
CA GLY A 50 14.11 -5.41 16.97
C GLY A 50 14.82 -4.98 15.68
N LEU A 51 14.75 -3.70 15.29
CA LEU A 51 15.53 -3.19 14.16
C LEU A 51 17.01 -3.15 14.50
N SER A 52 17.80 -3.96 13.79
CA SER A 52 19.26 -3.99 13.93
C SER A 52 20.00 -3.08 12.96
N ASN A 53 19.30 -2.58 11.94
CA ASN A 53 19.88 -1.77 10.87
C ASN A 53 18.93 -0.60 10.52
N PRO A 54 19.42 0.66 10.48
CA PRO A 54 18.60 1.82 10.12
C PRO A 54 18.04 1.80 8.69
N THR A 55 18.58 0.94 7.81
CA THR A 55 18.05 0.75 6.45
C THR A 55 16.99 -0.36 6.35
N GLN A 56 16.76 -1.09 7.44
CA GLN A 56 15.73 -2.12 7.50
C GLN A 56 14.35 -1.47 7.49
N THR A 57 13.46 -2.00 6.66
CA THR A 57 12.07 -1.53 6.61
C THR A 57 11.27 -2.15 7.75
N PRO A 58 10.80 -1.35 8.74
CA PRO A 58 10.02 -1.87 9.85
C PRO A 58 8.63 -2.34 9.40
N PRO A 59 8.02 -3.30 10.12
CA PRO A 59 6.60 -3.58 10.00
C PRO A 59 5.76 -2.31 10.19
N LEU A 60 4.60 -2.28 9.57
CA LEU A 60 3.72 -1.12 9.56
C LEU A 60 2.29 -1.53 9.87
N ASP A 61 1.73 -0.99 10.95
CA ASP A 61 0.31 -1.04 11.21
C ASP A 61 -0.36 0.23 10.74
N PHE A 62 -1.54 0.11 10.12
CA PHE A 62 -2.32 1.25 9.68
C PHE A 62 -3.81 0.98 9.83
N THR A 63 -4.58 2.06 10.05
CA THR A 63 -6.02 1.98 10.24
C THR A 63 -6.77 2.31 8.94
N PRO A 64 -8.08 2.00 8.85
CA PRO A 64 -8.94 2.43 7.76
C PRO A 64 -8.92 3.95 7.50
N ASP A 65 -8.56 4.76 8.51
CA ASP A 65 -8.47 6.21 8.36
C ASP A 65 -7.45 6.65 7.29
N LEU A 66 -6.41 5.85 7.07
CA LEU A 66 -5.50 6.08 5.95
C LEU A 66 -6.23 6.02 4.61
N ILE A 67 -7.11 5.04 4.45
CA ILE A 67 -7.89 4.86 3.21
C ILE A 67 -8.97 5.94 3.09
N TYR A 68 -9.61 6.33 4.19
CA TYR A 68 -10.52 7.49 4.21
C TYR A 68 -9.80 8.80 3.83
N MET A 69 -8.56 8.99 4.28
CA MET A 69 -7.75 10.14 3.87
C MET A 69 -7.49 10.14 2.36
N MET A 70 -7.23 8.96 1.76
CA MET A 70 -7.07 8.81 0.31
C MET A 70 -8.37 9.14 -0.43
N ALA A 71 -9.52 8.69 0.08
CA ALA A 71 -10.83 9.03 -0.48
C ALA A 71 -11.08 10.55 -0.44
N ASN A 72 -10.74 11.21 0.66
CA ASN A 72 -10.84 12.67 0.80
C ASN A 72 -9.94 13.41 -0.20
N ILE A 73 -8.73 12.91 -0.46
CA ILE A 73 -7.86 13.45 -1.53
C ILE A 73 -8.57 13.35 -2.88
N SER A 74 -9.17 12.20 -3.20
CA SER A 74 -9.86 12.00 -4.49
C SER A 74 -11.11 12.85 -4.66
N GLN A 75 -11.70 13.35 -3.58
CA GLN A 75 -12.79 14.32 -3.63
C GLN A 75 -12.31 15.74 -4.00
N LEU A 76 -11.07 16.07 -3.62
CA LEU A 76 -10.48 17.38 -3.86
C LEU A 76 -9.74 17.46 -5.21
N VAL A 77 -9.12 16.37 -5.62
CA VAL A 77 -8.30 16.27 -6.83
C VAL A 77 -8.56 14.92 -7.50
N PRO A 78 -8.65 14.84 -8.85
CA PRO A 78 -8.88 13.58 -9.55
C PRO A 78 -7.65 12.65 -9.45
N VAL A 79 -7.58 11.94 -8.32
CA VAL A 79 -6.57 10.93 -8.02
C VAL A 79 -7.23 9.57 -7.98
N ASP A 80 -6.64 8.61 -8.70
CA ASP A 80 -6.99 7.20 -8.65
C ASP A 80 -5.85 6.40 -7.99
N TRP A 81 -6.18 5.29 -7.34
CA TRP A 81 -5.28 4.58 -6.45
C TRP A 81 -5.01 3.16 -6.89
N PHE A 82 -3.77 2.73 -6.72
CA PHE A 82 -3.37 1.33 -6.64
C PHE A 82 -2.97 1.02 -5.21
N LEU A 83 -3.49 -0.06 -4.62
CA LEU A 83 -3.09 -0.52 -3.29
C LEU A 83 -2.18 -1.74 -3.40
N GLY A 84 -1.11 -1.73 -2.62
CA GLY A 84 -0.22 -2.85 -2.47
C GLY A 84 -0.82 -3.94 -1.58
N ILE A 85 -0.77 -5.19 -2.04
CA ILE A 85 -1.19 -6.38 -1.30
C ILE A 85 0.05 -7.17 -0.89
N PRO A 86 0.23 -7.50 0.39
CA PRO A 86 1.31 -8.35 0.85
C PRO A 86 1.29 -9.71 0.15
N PHE A 87 2.46 -10.21 -0.22
CA PHE A 87 2.59 -11.51 -0.86
C PHE A 87 3.76 -12.34 -0.29
N ASN A 88 4.36 -11.87 0.77
CA ASN A 88 5.47 -12.53 1.45
C ASN A 88 5.08 -13.87 2.08
N GLU A 89 3.81 -14.03 2.47
CA GLU A 89 3.26 -15.22 3.09
C GLU A 89 2.11 -15.80 2.26
N SER A 90 2.25 -17.05 1.78
CA SER A 90 1.25 -17.69 0.93
C SER A 90 0.11 -18.34 1.70
N SER A 91 0.27 -18.55 3.01
CA SER A 91 -0.75 -19.12 3.89
C SER A 91 -1.76 -18.09 4.37
N ASN A 92 -1.39 -16.80 4.33
CA ASN A 92 -2.23 -15.69 4.78
C ASN A 92 -2.02 -14.44 3.92
N PHE A 93 -2.87 -14.25 2.94
CA PHE A 93 -2.77 -13.14 1.98
C PHE A 93 -3.21 -11.77 2.52
N ARG A 94 -3.60 -11.64 3.76
CA ARG A 94 -3.99 -10.36 4.39
C ARG A 94 -4.81 -9.45 3.47
N LEU A 95 -5.91 -9.98 2.90
CA LEU A 95 -6.71 -9.30 1.88
C LEU A 95 -7.62 -8.20 2.43
N ALA A 96 -7.67 -8.00 3.74
CA ALA A 96 -8.50 -6.97 4.38
C ALA A 96 -8.26 -5.57 3.78
N VAL A 97 -7.02 -5.25 3.39
CA VAL A 97 -6.71 -3.98 2.72
C VAL A 97 -7.42 -3.83 1.37
N ALA A 98 -7.60 -4.92 0.62
CA ALA A 98 -8.32 -4.89 -0.65
C ALA A 98 -9.83 -4.70 -0.43
N GLU A 99 -10.40 -5.41 0.52
CA GLU A 99 -11.83 -5.34 0.86
C GLU A 99 -12.22 -3.95 1.37
N VAL A 100 -11.50 -3.45 2.38
CA VAL A 100 -11.72 -2.11 2.94
C VAL A 100 -11.39 -1.02 1.92
N GLY A 101 -10.33 -1.22 1.14
CA GLY A 101 -9.97 -0.32 0.04
C GLY A 101 -11.09 -0.20 -0.99
N GLN A 102 -11.70 -1.31 -1.40
CA GLN A 102 -12.82 -1.31 -2.34
C GLN A 102 -14.06 -0.65 -1.75
N GLN A 103 -14.37 -0.89 -0.47
CA GLN A 103 -15.50 -0.27 0.21
C GLN A 103 -15.39 1.25 0.29
N ILE A 104 -14.20 1.77 0.62
CA ILE A 104 -13.98 3.19 0.89
C ILE A 104 -13.69 3.98 -0.40
N LEU A 105 -12.83 3.46 -1.27
CA LEU A 105 -12.39 4.15 -2.49
C LEU A 105 -13.34 3.94 -3.66
N GLY A 106 -14.09 2.83 -3.68
CA GLY A 106 -15.02 2.51 -4.77
C GLY A 106 -14.32 2.53 -6.14
N SER A 107 -14.87 3.30 -7.07
CA SER A 107 -14.33 3.47 -8.43
C SER A 107 -12.96 4.17 -8.49
N ARG A 108 -12.49 4.76 -7.39
CA ARG A 108 -11.16 5.37 -7.28
C ARG A 108 -10.08 4.35 -7.00
N LEU A 109 -10.42 3.14 -6.58
CA LEU A 109 -9.49 2.02 -6.53
C LEU A 109 -9.45 1.35 -7.91
N ILE A 110 -8.41 1.65 -8.68
CA ILE A 110 -8.30 1.20 -10.07
C ILE A 110 -7.43 -0.06 -10.24
N GLY A 111 -6.82 -0.54 -9.15
CA GLY A 111 -6.07 -1.79 -9.18
C GLY A 111 -5.40 -2.14 -7.87
N LEU A 112 -4.97 -3.40 -7.82
CA LEU A 112 -4.21 -3.96 -6.71
C LEU A 112 -2.86 -4.44 -7.24
N GLN A 113 -1.79 -4.14 -6.52
CA GLN A 113 -0.47 -4.67 -6.82
C GLN A 113 -0.11 -5.75 -5.81
N VAL A 114 -0.04 -6.98 -6.26
CA VAL A 114 0.33 -8.14 -5.43
C VAL A 114 1.85 -8.23 -5.36
N GLY A 115 2.38 -8.12 -4.16
CA GLY A 115 3.81 -8.17 -3.89
C GLY A 115 4.60 -6.92 -4.32
N ASN A 116 5.68 -6.66 -3.61
CA ASN A 116 6.68 -5.67 -3.99
C ASN A 116 7.99 -6.39 -4.28
N GLU A 117 8.51 -6.27 -5.50
CA GLU A 117 9.78 -6.88 -5.93
C GLU A 117 9.86 -8.40 -5.62
N PRO A 118 8.90 -9.22 -6.07
CA PRO A 118 8.84 -10.64 -5.72
C PRO A 118 10.05 -11.45 -6.20
N ASP A 119 10.80 -10.95 -7.18
CA ASP A 119 12.07 -11.49 -7.64
C ASP A 119 13.18 -11.37 -6.59
N LEU A 120 13.06 -10.46 -5.64
CA LEU A 120 14.00 -10.24 -4.54
C LEU A 120 13.59 -10.94 -3.23
N TYR A 121 12.46 -11.63 -3.18
CA TYR A 121 11.94 -12.22 -1.93
C TYR A 121 12.91 -13.18 -1.24
N SER A 122 13.64 -13.99 -1.98
CA SER A 122 14.67 -14.88 -1.41
C SER A 122 15.81 -14.10 -0.77
N ARG A 123 16.18 -12.97 -1.36
CA ARG A 123 17.22 -12.07 -0.87
C ARG A 123 16.82 -11.35 0.42
N HIS A 124 15.54 -11.01 0.53
CA HIS A 124 14.96 -10.26 1.66
C HIS A 124 14.40 -11.20 2.76
N GLY A 125 14.50 -12.52 2.58
CA GLY A 125 14.00 -13.49 3.54
C GLY A 125 12.47 -13.57 3.64
N HIS A 126 11.75 -13.04 2.64
CA HIS A 126 10.28 -13.07 2.64
C HIS A 126 9.74 -14.46 2.26
N ARG A 127 10.27 -15.07 1.20
CA ARG A 127 9.89 -16.40 0.68
C ARG A 127 11.07 -17.01 -0.07
N GLY A 128 11.07 -18.34 -0.23
CA GLY A 128 11.97 -19.02 -1.16
C GLY A 128 11.78 -18.52 -2.61
N ASN A 129 12.71 -18.85 -3.51
CA ASN A 129 12.73 -18.37 -4.89
C ASN A 129 11.34 -18.42 -5.56
N VAL A 130 10.78 -17.25 -5.80
CA VAL A 130 9.60 -17.07 -6.65
C VAL A 130 10.12 -16.91 -8.07
N GLY A 131 10.37 -18.02 -8.75
CA GLY A 131 10.83 -17.99 -10.14
C GLY A 131 9.75 -17.37 -11.06
N VAL A 132 10.19 -16.83 -12.20
CA VAL A 132 9.34 -16.24 -13.25
C VAL A 132 8.17 -17.18 -13.68
N VAL A 133 8.33 -18.48 -13.49
CA VAL A 133 7.31 -19.50 -13.78
C VAL A 133 6.12 -19.44 -12.80
N SER A 134 6.32 -19.01 -11.55
CA SER A 134 5.22 -18.84 -10.58
C SER A 134 4.30 -17.67 -10.93
N LEU A 135 4.84 -16.61 -11.54
CA LEU A 135 4.06 -15.43 -11.93
C LEU A 135 3.19 -15.68 -13.16
N ARG A 136 3.60 -16.59 -14.06
CA ARG A 136 2.81 -16.95 -15.25
C ARG A 136 1.55 -17.79 -14.94
N ARG A 137 1.48 -18.42 -13.76
CA ARG A 137 0.29 -19.17 -13.32
C ARG A 137 -0.80 -18.32 -12.68
N LEU A 138 -0.51 -17.06 -12.41
CA LEU A 138 -1.48 -16.11 -11.83
C LEU A 138 -2.04 -15.13 -12.88
N ALA A 139 -1.64 -15.25 -14.15
CA ALA A 139 -2.25 -14.52 -15.25
C ALA A 139 -3.43 -15.35 -15.78
N PHE A 140 -4.62 -15.11 -15.24
CA PHE A 140 -5.91 -15.52 -15.81
C PHE A 140 -6.49 -14.40 -16.63
#